data_453e502187b6c312a0b94210ec4b6945
#
_entry.id   453e502187b6c312a0b94210ec4b6945
#
_cell.length_a   1.000
_cell.length_b   1.000
_cell.length_c   1.000
_cell.angle_alpha   90.00
_cell.angle_beta   90.00
_cell.angle_gamma   90.00
#
_symmetry.space_group_name_H-M   'P 1'
#
loop_
_entity.id
_entity.type
_entity.pdbx_description
1 polymer ?
#
loop_
_entity_poly.entity_id
_entity_poly.type
_entity_poly.pdbx_seq_one_letter_code
_entity_poly.pdbx_strand_id
1 'polypeptide(L)'
;VSAGITLQVDCPDLAMGRHVQFSSLSGEEFRKRIAMNIEALNHALRNIQSEQCRMHLCWGNYPGPHHCDVALAEIADIVWQAKPQTILLEGANPRHAHEFAFFENHLLPEG
;
A
#
# COMPACT_ATOMS: atom_id res chain seq x y z
N VAL A 1 -0.79 -15.54 -15.01
CA VAL A 1 -0.12 -16.30 -13.94
C VAL A 1 0.14 -17.74 -14.37
N SER A 2 -0.85 -18.42 -14.96
CA SER A 2 -0.65 -19.78 -15.51
C SER A 2 0.41 -19.86 -16.61
N ALA A 3 0.77 -18.74 -17.26
CA ALA A 3 1.84 -18.66 -18.25
C ALA A 3 3.24 -18.47 -17.61
N GLY A 4 3.36 -18.55 -16.29
CA GLY A 4 4.64 -18.39 -15.60
C GLY A 4 5.07 -16.94 -15.36
N ILE A 5 4.18 -15.97 -15.54
CA ILE A 5 4.44 -14.55 -15.25
C ILE A 5 3.98 -14.19 -13.84
N THR A 6 4.65 -13.24 -13.22
CA THR A 6 4.21 -12.64 -11.94
C THR A 6 3.23 -11.50 -12.21
N LEU A 7 2.10 -11.49 -11.53
CA LEU A 7 1.15 -10.40 -11.57
C LEU A 7 1.59 -9.28 -10.63
N GLN A 8 1.66 -8.06 -11.13
CA GLN A 8 1.79 -6.88 -10.28
C GLN A 8 0.48 -6.09 -10.30
N VAL A 9 0.01 -5.70 -9.12
CA VAL A 9 -1.12 -4.77 -8.95
C VAL A 9 -0.59 -3.45 -8.41
N ASP A 10 -1.12 -2.35 -8.92
CA ASP A 10 -0.80 -1.01 -8.45
C ASP A 10 -1.96 -0.49 -7.60
N CYS A 11 -1.66 -0.07 -6.38
CA CYS A 11 -2.66 0.31 -5.39
C CYS A 11 -2.43 1.75 -4.88
N PRO A 12 -2.61 2.77 -5.73
CA PRO A 12 -2.49 4.17 -5.31
C PRO A 12 -3.57 4.59 -4.30
N ASP A 13 -4.70 3.90 -4.28
CA ASP A 13 -5.82 4.15 -3.40
C ASP A 13 -5.49 3.95 -1.91
N LEU A 14 -4.48 3.13 -1.61
CA LEU A 14 -4.09 2.81 -0.22
C LEU A 14 -3.28 3.93 0.45
N ALA A 15 -2.58 4.74 -0.31
CA ALA A 15 -1.76 5.83 0.22
C ALA A 15 -2.07 7.18 -0.47
N MET A 16 -1.95 7.26 -1.79
CA MET A 16 -2.27 8.48 -2.55
C MET A 16 -3.74 8.89 -2.39
N GLY A 17 -4.64 7.94 -2.19
CA GLY A 17 -6.06 8.21 -1.99
C GLY A 17 -6.34 9.20 -0.86
N ARG A 18 -5.52 9.22 0.19
CA ARG A 18 -5.63 10.19 1.29
C ARG A 18 -5.46 11.62 0.81
N HIS A 19 -4.54 11.84 -0.12
CA HIS A 19 -4.26 13.17 -0.66
C HIS A 19 -5.33 13.65 -1.67
N VAL A 20 -5.80 12.76 -2.53
CA VAL A 20 -6.62 13.12 -3.70
C VAL A 20 -8.11 12.88 -3.48
N GLN A 21 -8.50 11.64 -3.19
CA GLN A 21 -9.90 11.23 -3.16
C GLN A 21 -10.56 11.39 -1.79
N PHE A 22 -9.79 11.20 -0.72
CA PHE A 22 -10.30 11.09 0.64
C PHE A 22 -9.68 12.11 1.59
N SER A 23 -9.26 13.26 1.05
CA SER A 23 -8.63 14.33 1.85
C SER A 23 -9.56 14.92 2.93
N SER A 24 -10.88 14.81 2.75
CA SER A 24 -11.87 15.27 3.71
C SER A 24 -12.16 14.26 4.84
N LEU A 25 -11.71 13.01 4.71
CA LEU A 25 -11.95 11.98 5.71
C LEU A 25 -11.00 12.14 6.90
N SER A 26 -11.48 11.76 8.09
CA SER A 26 -10.61 11.58 9.24
C SER A 26 -9.63 10.41 9.01
N GLY A 27 -8.56 10.35 9.79
CA GLY A 27 -7.60 9.24 9.72
C GLY A 27 -8.27 7.88 9.93
N GLU A 28 -9.21 7.79 10.88
CA GLU A 28 -9.95 6.56 11.16
C GLU A 28 -10.86 6.15 10.00
N GLU A 29 -11.59 7.10 9.42
CA GLU A 29 -12.46 6.85 8.26
C GLU A 29 -11.65 6.41 7.03
N PHE A 30 -10.49 7.04 6.81
CA PHE A 30 -9.58 6.63 5.77
C PHE A 30 -9.06 5.20 5.98
N ARG A 31 -8.66 4.84 7.20
CA ARG A 31 -8.24 3.48 7.55
C ARG A 31 -9.34 2.45 7.27
N LYS A 32 -10.58 2.75 7.59
CA LYS A 32 -11.73 1.88 7.25
C LYS A 32 -11.88 1.72 5.74
N ARG A 33 -11.67 2.78 4.98
CA ARG A 33 -11.75 2.75 3.52
C ARG A 33 -10.67 1.86 2.90
N ILE A 34 -9.43 2.01 3.33
CA ILE A 34 -8.35 1.18 2.79
C ILE A 34 -8.47 -0.28 3.22
N ALA A 35 -9.00 -0.56 4.41
CA ALA A 35 -9.30 -1.93 4.83
C ALA A 35 -10.32 -2.60 3.90
N MET A 36 -11.38 -1.89 3.50
CA MET A 36 -12.33 -2.38 2.49
C MET A 36 -11.66 -2.63 1.14
N ASN A 37 -10.77 -1.75 0.72
CA ASN A 37 -10.05 -1.90 -0.55
C ASN A 37 -9.12 -3.13 -0.52
N ILE A 38 -8.44 -3.37 0.57
CA ILE A 38 -7.61 -4.59 0.77
C ILE A 38 -8.47 -5.85 0.72
N GLU A 39 -9.63 -5.83 1.38
CA GLU A 39 -10.57 -6.96 1.34
C GLU A 39 -11.04 -7.26 -0.09
N ALA A 40 -11.40 -6.23 -0.84
CA ALA A 40 -11.78 -6.34 -2.25
C ALA A 40 -10.63 -6.88 -3.12
N LEU A 41 -9.41 -6.38 -2.91
CA LEU A 41 -8.21 -6.86 -3.60
C LEU A 41 -7.96 -8.35 -3.32
N ASN A 42 -8.00 -8.74 -2.05
CA ASN A 42 -7.79 -10.13 -1.64
C ASN A 42 -8.85 -11.06 -2.27
N HIS A 43 -10.09 -10.61 -2.34
CA HIS A 43 -11.16 -11.35 -3.01
C HIS A 43 -10.87 -11.50 -4.52
N ALA A 44 -10.45 -10.44 -5.18
CA ALA A 44 -10.09 -10.48 -6.60
C ALA A 44 -8.93 -11.44 -6.89
N LEU A 45 -7.96 -11.49 -5.99
CA LEU A 45 -6.76 -12.34 -6.10
C LEU A 45 -6.92 -13.75 -5.51
N ARG A 46 -8.12 -14.14 -5.07
CA ARG A 46 -8.33 -15.38 -4.29
C ARG A 46 -7.83 -16.66 -4.98
N ASN A 47 -7.79 -16.67 -6.30
CA ASN A 47 -7.38 -17.84 -7.10
C ASN A 47 -5.90 -17.77 -7.55
N ILE A 48 -5.14 -16.77 -7.08
CA ILE A 48 -3.74 -16.59 -7.42
C ILE A 48 -2.90 -16.86 -6.17
N GLN A 49 -1.81 -17.62 -6.32
CA GLN A 49 -0.89 -17.87 -5.21
C GLN A 49 -0.19 -16.57 -4.80
N SER A 50 0.03 -16.37 -3.51
CA SER A 50 0.64 -15.13 -2.99
C SER A 50 2.02 -14.85 -3.60
N GLU A 51 2.82 -15.91 -3.82
CA GLU A 51 4.14 -15.84 -4.41
C GLU A 51 4.15 -15.44 -5.89
N GLN A 52 3.00 -15.56 -6.55
CA GLN A 52 2.82 -15.20 -7.96
C GLN A 52 2.29 -13.77 -8.15
N CYS A 53 2.06 -13.06 -7.07
CA CYS A 53 1.63 -11.66 -7.15
C CYS A 53 2.44 -10.75 -6.25
N ARG A 54 2.59 -9.51 -6.69
CA ARG A 54 3.20 -8.42 -5.95
C ARG A 54 2.34 -7.17 -6.05
N MET A 55 2.46 -6.30 -5.08
CA MET A 55 1.69 -5.06 -5.00
C MET A 55 2.62 -3.86 -4.92
N HIS A 56 2.32 -2.81 -5.66
CA HIS A 56 2.96 -1.52 -5.52
C HIS A 56 2.07 -0.60 -4.68
N LEU A 57 2.59 -0.16 -3.53
CA LEU A 57 1.99 0.87 -2.70
C LEU A 57 2.51 2.23 -3.17
N CYS A 58 1.63 3.11 -3.59
CA CYS A 58 1.99 4.35 -4.28
C CYS A 58 1.40 5.58 -3.58
N TRP A 59 2.24 6.61 -3.38
CA TRP A 59 1.81 7.95 -2.97
C TRP A 59 1.58 8.88 -4.17
N GLY A 60 1.69 8.35 -5.40
CA GLY A 60 1.46 9.08 -6.64
C GLY A 60 2.65 9.91 -7.10
N ASN A 61 2.58 10.36 -8.35
CA ASN A 61 3.62 11.15 -9.02
C ASN A 61 3.27 12.65 -9.11
N TYR A 62 2.36 13.13 -8.27
CA TYR A 62 1.99 14.54 -8.25
C TYR A 62 3.22 15.40 -7.91
N PRO A 63 3.60 16.37 -8.77
CA PRO A 63 4.83 17.15 -8.59
C PRO A 63 4.73 18.24 -7.53
N GLY A 64 3.52 18.55 -7.06
CA GLY A 64 3.28 19.53 -6.02
C GLY A 64 3.56 19.04 -4.59
N PRO A 65 3.24 19.86 -3.58
CA PRO A 65 3.43 19.49 -2.19
C PRO A 65 2.62 18.26 -1.79
N HIS A 66 3.25 17.32 -1.07
CA HIS A 66 2.64 16.10 -0.56
C HIS A 66 2.25 16.20 0.93
N HIS A 67 1.76 17.36 1.35
CA HIS A 67 1.46 17.67 2.75
C HIS A 67 0.27 16.88 3.34
N CYS A 68 -0.54 16.25 2.50
CA CYS A 68 -1.66 15.41 2.92
C CYS A 68 -1.36 13.91 2.80
N ASP A 69 -0.14 13.52 2.45
CA ASP A 69 0.25 12.11 2.37
C ASP A 69 0.11 11.45 3.75
N VAL A 70 -0.40 10.21 3.74
CA VAL A 70 -0.44 9.39 4.94
C VAL A 70 0.92 8.76 5.18
N ALA A 71 1.39 8.74 6.43
CA ALA A 71 2.62 8.06 6.78
C ALA A 71 2.45 6.53 6.70
N LEU A 72 3.50 5.82 6.31
CA LEU A 72 3.49 4.35 6.26
C LEU A 72 3.06 3.75 7.62
N ALA A 73 3.58 4.31 8.72
CA ALA A 73 3.25 3.85 10.07
C ALA A 73 1.75 3.87 10.39
N GLU A 74 0.98 4.75 9.74
CA GLU A 74 -0.46 4.86 9.98
C GLU A 74 -1.30 3.82 9.24
N ILE A 75 -0.74 3.17 8.21
CA ILE A 75 -1.48 2.25 7.34
C ILE A 75 -0.84 0.86 7.21
N ALA A 76 0.38 0.68 7.70
CA ALA A 76 1.16 -0.53 7.48
C ALA A 76 0.44 -1.80 7.96
N ASP A 77 -0.18 -1.76 9.14
CA ASP A 77 -0.92 -2.87 9.72
C ASP A 77 -2.07 -3.36 8.81
N ILE A 78 -2.71 -2.44 8.08
CA ILE A 78 -3.76 -2.77 7.12
C ILE A 78 -3.15 -3.27 5.82
N VAL A 79 -2.11 -2.59 5.32
CA VAL A 79 -1.43 -2.95 4.06
C VAL A 79 -0.84 -4.35 4.13
N TRP A 80 -0.30 -4.75 5.30
CA TRP A 80 0.25 -6.11 5.49
C TRP A 80 -0.79 -7.23 5.42
N GLN A 81 -2.09 -6.91 5.44
CA GLN A 81 -3.16 -7.88 5.23
C GLN A 81 -3.43 -8.18 3.76
N ALA A 82 -2.77 -7.47 2.83
CA ALA A 82 -2.89 -7.73 1.40
C ALA A 82 -2.30 -9.10 1.04
N LYS A 83 -2.99 -9.80 0.14
CA LYS A 83 -2.60 -11.15 -0.29
C LYS A 83 -1.26 -11.24 -1.02
N PRO A 84 -0.85 -10.25 -1.86
CA PRO A 84 0.46 -10.31 -2.50
C PRO A 84 1.59 -10.44 -1.49
N GLN A 85 2.49 -11.41 -1.70
CA GLN A 85 3.60 -11.68 -0.78
C GLN A 85 4.67 -10.57 -0.82
N THR A 86 4.82 -9.92 -1.97
CA THR A 86 5.81 -8.84 -2.14
C THR A 86 5.13 -7.50 -2.27
N ILE A 87 5.56 -6.54 -1.45
CA ILE A 87 5.08 -5.16 -1.52
C ILE A 87 6.24 -4.25 -1.91
N LEU A 88 6.03 -3.45 -2.95
CA LEU A 88 6.99 -2.47 -3.45
C LEU A 88 6.63 -1.10 -2.90
N LEU A 89 7.59 -0.45 -2.25
CA LEU A 89 7.44 0.85 -1.62
C LEU A 89 8.44 1.84 -2.20
N GLU A 90 8.06 3.10 -2.25
CA GLU A 90 8.99 4.18 -2.55
C GLU A 90 9.88 4.47 -1.34
N GLY A 91 11.20 4.32 -1.48
CA GLY A 91 12.14 4.56 -0.39
C GLY A 91 13.34 5.43 -0.79
N ALA A 92 13.44 5.82 -2.06
CA ALA A 92 14.59 6.53 -2.59
C ALA A 92 14.30 8.00 -2.95
N ASN A 93 13.04 8.44 -2.99
CA ASN A 93 12.73 9.82 -3.27
C ASN A 93 12.73 10.67 -1.98
N PRO A 94 12.98 11.98 -2.07
CA PRO A 94 13.05 12.85 -0.88
C PRO A 94 11.77 12.91 -0.06
N ARG A 95 10.61 12.63 -0.66
CA ARG A 95 9.30 12.71 -0.01
C ARG A 95 9.06 11.55 0.95
N HIS A 96 9.58 10.35 0.62
CA HIS A 96 9.30 9.11 1.33
C HIS A 96 10.55 8.36 1.79
N ALA A 97 11.74 8.91 1.57
CA ALA A 97 13.00 8.30 2.03
C ALA A 97 13.02 8.08 3.56
N HIS A 98 12.37 8.98 4.32
CA HIS A 98 12.25 8.87 5.78
C HIS A 98 11.39 7.69 6.24
N GLU A 99 10.53 7.14 5.38
CA GLU A 99 9.68 5.98 5.73
C GLU A 99 10.50 4.73 6.05
N PHE A 100 11.75 4.68 5.61
CA PHE A 100 12.68 3.59 5.96
C PHE A 100 12.83 3.43 7.48
N ALA A 101 12.77 4.51 8.25
CA ALA A 101 12.86 4.47 9.70
C ALA A 101 11.75 3.63 10.36
N PHE A 102 10.61 3.43 9.69
CA PHE A 102 9.56 2.52 10.15
C PHE A 102 10.11 1.11 10.37
N PHE A 103 10.93 0.60 9.44
CA PHE A 103 11.45 -0.76 9.47
C PHE A 103 12.51 -1.00 10.53
N GLU A 104 13.11 0.07 11.08
CA GLU A 104 14.06 -0.05 12.19
C GLU A 104 13.40 -0.54 13.48
N ASN A 105 12.11 -0.25 13.65
CA ASN A 105 11.37 -0.51 14.87
C ASN A 105 10.18 -1.48 14.70
N HIS A 106 9.94 -1.97 13.49
CA HIS A 106 8.80 -2.83 13.18
C HIS A 106 9.26 -4.05 12.38
N LEU A 107 8.89 -5.22 12.88
CA LEU A 107 9.11 -6.47 12.16
C LEU A 107 8.05 -6.64 11.06
N LEU A 108 8.47 -7.17 9.93
CA LEU A 108 7.53 -7.58 8.89
C LEU A 108 6.77 -8.83 9.33
N PRO A 109 5.51 -9.00 8.90
CA PRO A 109 4.80 -10.25 9.12
C PRO A 109 5.55 -11.43 8.49
N GLU A 110 5.40 -12.61 9.09
CA GLU A 110 5.89 -13.86 8.51
C GLU A 110 5.00 -14.24 7.30
N GLY A 111 5.62 -14.66 6.20
CA GLY A 111 4.88 -15.14 5.01
C GLY A 111 5.37 -14.66 3.67
#